data_ea47cc5b3360430327a54e8a71a6bbdd
#
_entry.id   ea47cc5b3360430327a54e8a71a6bbdd
#
_cell.length_a   1.000
_cell.length_b   1.000
_cell.length_c   1.000
_cell.angle_alpha   90.00
_cell.angle_beta   90.00
_cell.angle_gamma   90.00
#
_symmetry.space_group_name_H-M   'P 1'
#
loop_
_entity.id
_entity.type
_entity.pdbx_description
1 polymer ?
#
loop_
_entity_poly.entity_id
_entity_poly.type
_entity_poly.pdbx_seq_one_letter_code
_entity_poly.pdbx_strand_id
1 'polypeptide(L)'
;MKTKISLLLILIIVLSTFSILTSCSKKEAQSTTMPTINGVSLKEYTIVYDAQGLDYNKRAAEYIKSKVLELYQLELSIIDDDETTQAHEIIVGETSRAISESLNAETEGFEFAILSDNGSVALEGDYFVIAAAAYYFVETYLTIADAAVTIEETATIHQPITKEAKNFILLIGDGMGVYQTRIFEYMDYDVDYSDGEKLFYGYMFPYIGSSRTESLSGITDSAAGGTALACGYKTYNKYLGIDENMSPIKSLTELAYELGKSAGVMSTEVSTGATPSSFSVHIEDRDQSSDISQAQTEAELKYGTIIDCGYDYYTASRIHLIENHVVSTLEKVSANENGFFLMYEEAYIDKHCHNNDIKRAYEMVVRFNQAIARFMEFAFYNPETFVLITADHETGRLLPDENGKLQFNFDDHSEADVLIFAYGQGAELFDGVNIENIQISHTIAALMGEENFGDQSVYQSLTKGNK
;
A
#
# COMPACT_ATOMS: atom_id res chain seq x y z
N MET A 1 -41.32 30.67 -5.18
CA MET A 1 -40.00 31.28 -5.27
C MET A 1 -39.08 30.59 -4.28
N LYS A 2 -38.89 29.29 -4.45
CA LYS A 2 -37.95 28.42 -3.71
C LYS A 2 -37.64 27.27 -4.64
N THR A 3 -36.51 27.28 -5.33
CA THR A 3 -35.84 26.14 -6.02
C THR A 3 -34.89 26.71 -7.07
N LYS A 4 -33.70 27.13 -6.65
CA LYS A 4 -32.52 27.37 -7.54
C LYS A 4 -31.24 27.68 -6.72
N ILE A 5 -31.03 27.08 -5.54
CA ILE A 5 -29.78 27.30 -4.74
C ILE A 5 -29.07 26.00 -4.40
N SER A 6 -29.51 24.82 -4.89
CA SER A 6 -28.90 23.54 -4.54
C SER A 6 -28.00 22.90 -5.61
N LEU A 7 -27.74 23.57 -6.72
CA LEU A 7 -26.89 23.00 -7.78
C LEU A 7 -25.54 23.72 -7.97
N LEU A 8 -25.25 24.74 -7.17
CA LEU A 8 -24.00 25.50 -7.28
C LEU A 8 -23.00 25.19 -6.15
N LEU A 9 -23.37 24.35 -5.18
CA LEU A 9 -22.47 23.95 -4.08
C LEU A 9 -21.79 22.61 -4.28
N ILE A 10 -22.18 21.83 -5.27
CA ILE A 10 -21.57 20.51 -5.56
C ILE A 10 -20.44 20.63 -6.59
N LEU A 11 -20.37 21.71 -7.34
CA LEU A 11 -19.30 21.91 -8.36
C LEU A 11 -18.06 22.66 -7.82
N ILE A 12 -18.05 23.05 -6.55
CA ILE A 12 -16.90 23.76 -5.93
C ILE A 12 -16.06 22.81 -5.05
N ILE A 13 -16.55 21.63 -4.72
CA ILE A 13 -15.83 20.67 -3.84
C ILE A 13 -14.88 19.75 -4.64
N VAL A 14 -15.01 19.65 -5.95
CA VAL A 14 -14.10 18.81 -6.79
C VAL A 14 -12.90 19.60 -7.34
N LEU A 15 -12.85 20.92 -7.16
CA LEU A 15 -11.77 21.78 -7.67
C LEU A 15 -10.86 22.37 -6.57
N SER A 16 -11.00 21.95 -5.30
CA SER A 16 -10.22 22.51 -4.19
C SER A 16 -9.18 21.58 -3.58
N THR A 17 -8.87 20.42 -4.17
CA THR A 17 -7.91 19.44 -3.62
C THR A 17 -6.51 19.46 -4.25
N PHE A 18 -6.19 20.45 -5.07
CA PHE A 18 -4.81 20.64 -5.56
C PHE A 18 -4.30 22.08 -5.29
N SER A 19 -4.34 22.47 -4.03
CA SER A 19 -3.52 23.60 -3.56
C SER A 19 -2.40 23.05 -2.70
N ILE A 20 -1.41 22.48 -3.36
CA ILE A 20 -0.13 22.13 -2.74
C ILE A 20 0.52 23.42 -2.26
N LEU A 21 0.68 23.54 -0.95
CA LEU A 21 1.57 24.49 -0.32
C LEU A 21 2.97 24.30 -0.91
N THR A 22 3.42 25.24 -1.71
CA THR A 22 4.79 25.32 -2.18
C THR A 22 5.71 25.53 -0.99
N SER A 23 6.25 24.48 -0.46
CA SER A 23 7.47 24.50 0.35
C SER A 23 8.61 24.97 -0.53
N CYS A 24 9.41 25.88 -0.03
CA CYS A 24 10.51 26.53 -0.72
C CYS A 24 11.72 25.61 -0.85
N SER A 25 11.61 24.56 -1.69
CA SER A 25 12.77 23.88 -2.23
C SER A 25 13.30 24.68 -3.42
N LYS A 26 14.60 24.75 -3.59
CA LYS A 26 15.29 25.45 -4.68
C LYS A 26 14.54 25.21 -5.99
N LYS A 27 14.00 26.27 -6.61
CA LYS A 27 13.55 26.22 -7.99
C LYS A 27 14.74 25.78 -8.83
N GLU A 28 14.79 24.53 -9.24
CA GLU A 28 15.56 24.15 -10.40
C GLU A 28 15.02 24.97 -11.57
N ALA A 29 15.94 25.52 -12.37
CA ALA A 29 15.56 26.38 -13.47
C ALA A 29 14.62 25.58 -14.40
N GLN A 30 13.38 26.06 -14.58
CA GLN A 30 12.45 25.49 -15.55
C GLN A 30 13.16 25.47 -16.91
N SER A 31 13.27 24.27 -17.51
CA SER A 31 13.74 24.16 -18.87
C SER A 31 12.81 24.96 -19.78
N THR A 32 13.40 25.89 -20.55
CA THR A 32 12.63 26.68 -21.51
C THR A 32 12.41 25.95 -22.83
N THR A 33 13.07 24.81 -23.01
CA THR A 33 13.00 23.98 -24.22
C THR A 33 11.98 22.86 -24.03
N MET A 34 10.98 22.81 -24.91
CA MET A 34 10.00 21.73 -24.92
C MET A 34 10.68 20.41 -25.33
N PRO A 35 10.56 19.33 -24.53
CA PRO A 35 11.20 18.07 -24.89
C PRO A 35 10.56 17.46 -26.14
N THR A 36 11.35 16.65 -26.83
CA THR A 36 10.90 15.83 -27.95
C THR A 36 11.09 14.35 -27.61
N ILE A 37 10.14 13.52 -27.96
CA ILE A 37 10.23 12.07 -27.86
C ILE A 37 10.34 11.54 -29.29
N ASN A 38 11.42 10.83 -29.62
CA ASN A 38 11.72 10.34 -30.96
C ASN A 38 11.57 11.41 -32.07
N GLY A 39 11.93 12.65 -31.73
CA GLY A 39 11.86 13.80 -32.65
C GLY A 39 10.51 14.52 -32.71
N VAL A 40 9.47 14.02 -32.04
CA VAL A 40 8.13 14.63 -31.94
C VAL A 40 8.06 15.51 -30.68
N SER A 41 7.62 16.76 -30.84
CA SER A 41 7.49 17.68 -29.70
C SER A 41 6.38 17.21 -28.73
N LEU A 42 6.66 17.23 -27.40
CA LEU A 42 5.70 16.84 -26.38
C LEU A 42 4.32 17.54 -26.52
N LYS A 43 4.31 18.78 -27.03
CA LYS A 43 3.05 19.53 -27.27
C LYS A 43 2.13 18.90 -28.34
N GLU A 44 2.63 17.96 -29.13
CA GLU A 44 1.88 17.31 -30.20
C GLU A 44 1.21 16.00 -29.72
N TYR A 45 1.47 15.62 -28.46
CA TYR A 45 0.92 14.40 -27.87
C TYR A 45 -0.45 14.61 -27.24
N THR A 46 -1.27 13.57 -27.33
CA THR A 46 -2.51 13.38 -26.57
C THR A 46 -2.34 12.15 -25.67
N ILE A 47 -2.79 12.19 -24.42
CA ILE A 47 -2.76 11.04 -23.53
C ILE A 47 -4.02 10.22 -23.79
N VAL A 48 -3.87 8.91 -23.94
CA VAL A 48 -4.97 7.95 -24.17
C VAL A 48 -4.94 6.89 -23.07
N TYR A 49 -6.08 6.54 -22.52
CA TYR A 49 -6.22 5.45 -21.56
C TYR A 49 -7.38 4.53 -21.93
N ASP A 50 -7.36 3.28 -21.43
CA ASP A 50 -8.47 2.35 -21.58
C ASP A 50 -9.64 2.77 -20.66
N ALA A 51 -10.73 3.22 -21.25
CA ALA A 51 -11.94 3.64 -20.53
C ALA A 51 -12.79 2.48 -20.00
N GLN A 52 -12.60 1.29 -20.55
CA GLN A 52 -13.29 0.06 -20.11
C GLN A 52 -12.46 -0.69 -19.05
N GLY A 53 -11.20 -0.30 -18.88
CA GLY A 53 -10.27 -0.86 -17.92
C GLY A 53 -10.46 -0.29 -16.52
N LEU A 54 -9.48 -0.62 -15.69
CA LEU A 54 -9.47 -0.20 -14.29
C LEU A 54 -9.16 1.29 -14.14
N ASP A 55 -9.67 1.91 -13.09
CA ASP A 55 -9.41 3.32 -12.76
C ASP A 55 -7.91 3.66 -12.63
N TYR A 56 -7.03 2.66 -12.45
CA TYR A 56 -5.58 2.84 -12.42
C TYR A 56 -5.04 3.48 -13.68
N ASN A 57 -5.49 3.05 -14.87
CA ASN A 57 -5.04 3.61 -16.16
C ASN A 57 -5.38 5.09 -16.27
N LYS A 58 -6.61 5.46 -15.87
CA LYS A 58 -7.04 6.86 -15.86
C LYS A 58 -6.21 7.69 -14.89
N ARG A 59 -5.97 7.19 -13.67
CA ARG A 59 -5.15 7.93 -12.68
C ARG A 59 -3.71 8.08 -13.13
N ALA A 60 -3.13 7.08 -13.77
CA ALA A 60 -1.79 7.15 -14.34
C ALA A 60 -1.71 8.18 -15.47
N ALA A 61 -2.74 8.26 -16.34
CA ALA A 61 -2.88 9.29 -17.36
C ALA A 61 -2.98 10.70 -16.75
N GLU A 62 -3.80 10.86 -15.71
CA GLU A 62 -3.93 12.12 -14.97
C GLU A 62 -2.64 12.52 -14.27
N TYR A 63 -1.87 11.57 -13.72
CA TYR A 63 -0.54 11.81 -13.17
C TYR A 63 0.42 12.37 -14.22
N ILE A 64 0.54 11.73 -15.39
CA ILE A 64 1.39 12.20 -16.50
C ILE A 64 0.98 13.63 -16.90
N LYS A 65 -0.33 13.87 -17.11
CA LYS A 65 -0.84 15.21 -17.44
C LYS A 65 -0.44 16.25 -16.41
N SER A 66 -0.63 15.94 -15.12
CA SER A 66 -0.31 16.87 -14.03
C SER A 66 1.18 17.20 -13.98
N LYS A 67 2.04 16.21 -14.21
CA LYS A 67 3.50 16.40 -14.24
C LYS A 67 3.98 17.18 -15.47
N VAL A 68 3.40 16.95 -16.61
CA VAL A 68 3.67 17.76 -17.82
C VAL A 68 3.27 19.23 -17.60
N LEU A 69 2.11 19.46 -16.97
CA LEU A 69 1.69 20.81 -16.63
C LEU A 69 2.63 21.47 -15.60
N GLU A 70 3.08 20.73 -14.58
CA GLU A 70 4.02 21.21 -13.56
C GLU A 70 5.38 21.58 -14.18
N LEU A 71 5.95 20.68 -15.00
CA LEU A 71 7.29 20.81 -15.55
C LEU A 71 7.37 21.85 -16.68
N TYR A 72 6.37 21.89 -17.56
CA TYR A 72 6.43 22.62 -18.83
C TYR A 72 5.37 23.68 -19.02
N GLN A 73 4.43 23.82 -18.07
CA GLN A 73 3.24 24.68 -18.21
C GLN A 73 2.40 24.33 -19.46
N LEU A 74 2.46 23.05 -19.86
CA LEU A 74 1.75 22.50 -21.00
C LEU A 74 0.58 21.63 -20.52
N GLU A 75 -0.62 21.94 -20.97
CA GLU A 75 -1.80 21.13 -20.70
C GLU A 75 -2.05 20.17 -21.87
N LEU A 76 -1.76 18.87 -21.68
CA LEU A 76 -2.10 17.83 -22.64
C LEU A 76 -3.57 17.43 -22.50
N SER A 77 -4.20 17.07 -23.64
CA SER A 77 -5.53 16.46 -23.63
C SER A 77 -5.45 15.02 -23.13
N ILE A 78 -6.46 14.58 -22.41
CA ILE A 78 -6.70 13.17 -22.08
C ILE A 78 -7.99 12.75 -22.78
N ILE A 79 -7.95 11.65 -23.50
CA ILE A 79 -9.10 11.00 -24.16
C ILE A 79 -9.13 9.53 -23.80
N ASP A 80 -10.28 8.90 -23.91
CA ASP A 80 -10.37 7.45 -23.85
C ASP A 80 -10.06 6.80 -25.21
N ASP A 81 -9.85 5.50 -25.20
CA ASP A 81 -9.42 4.76 -26.40
C ASP A 81 -10.56 4.48 -27.40
N ASP A 82 -11.83 4.75 -27.05
CA ASP A 82 -12.95 4.74 -27.97
C ASP A 82 -12.95 5.97 -28.90
N GLU A 83 -12.18 7.00 -28.56
CA GLU A 83 -12.06 8.22 -29.36
C GLU A 83 -11.14 8.01 -30.59
N THR A 84 -11.26 8.90 -31.56
CA THR A 84 -10.46 8.85 -32.79
C THR A 84 -8.98 8.96 -32.50
N THR A 85 -8.18 8.03 -33.05
CA THR A 85 -6.72 7.99 -32.95
C THR A 85 -6.09 9.32 -33.40
N GLN A 86 -5.20 9.85 -32.57
CA GLN A 86 -4.43 11.06 -32.85
C GLN A 86 -3.09 10.73 -33.51
N ALA A 87 -2.42 11.73 -34.04
CA ALA A 87 -1.15 11.55 -34.75
C ALA A 87 -0.03 11.04 -33.83
N HIS A 88 -0.03 11.52 -32.58
CA HIS A 88 0.96 11.16 -31.56
C HIS A 88 0.25 10.97 -30.21
N GLU A 89 0.38 9.80 -29.64
CA GLU A 89 -0.33 9.42 -28.42
C GLU A 89 0.64 8.91 -27.35
N ILE A 90 0.39 9.27 -26.09
CA ILE A 90 0.93 8.59 -24.91
C ILE A 90 -0.17 7.67 -24.39
N ILE A 91 -0.01 6.39 -24.62
CA ILE A 91 -1.00 5.36 -24.37
C ILE A 91 -0.70 4.71 -23.03
N VAL A 92 -1.69 4.64 -22.15
CA VAL A 92 -1.57 4.20 -20.76
C VAL A 92 -2.48 3.00 -20.53
N GLY A 93 -1.87 1.85 -20.32
CA GLY A 93 -2.54 0.57 -20.14
C GLY A 93 -2.89 -0.13 -21.46
N GLU A 94 -3.55 -1.26 -21.34
CA GLU A 94 -4.02 -2.05 -22.49
C GLU A 94 -5.23 -1.37 -23.13
N THR A 95 -5.02 -0.82 -24.33
CA THR A 95 -6.04 -0.07 -25.06
C THR A 95 -6.37 -0.73 -26.40
N SER A 96 -7.41 -0.24 -27.07
CA SER A 96 -7.76 -0.63 -28.44
C SER A 96 -6.78 -0.15 -29.52
N ARG A 97 -5.69 0.55 -29.14
CA ARG A 97 -4.66 1.04 -30.06
C ARG A 97 -3.74 -0.07 -30.54
N ALA A 98 -3.41 -0.09 -31.82
CA ALA A 98 -2.55 -1.11 -32.43
C ALA A 98 -1.16 -1.24 -31.73
N ILE A 99 -0.63 -0.17 -31.17
CA ILE A 99 0.64 -0.19 -30.43
C ILE A 99 0.54 -0.99 -29.14
N SER A 100 -0.61 -1.00 -28.45
CA SER A 100 -0.84 -1.83 -27.23
C SER A 100 -0.71 -3.32 -27.56
N GLU A 101 -1.21 -3.77 -28.73
CA GLU A 101 -1.03 -5.17 -29.18
C GLU A 101 0.45 -5.54 -29.39
N SER A 102 1.31 -4.53 -29.68
CA SER A 102 2.76 -4.72 -29.87
C SER A 102 3.55 -4.77 -28.56
N LEU A 103 2.95 -4.34 -27.46
CA LEU A 103 3.53 -4.37 -26.12
C LEU A 103 3.58 -5.78 -25.49
N ASN A 104 2.96 -6.77 -26.07
CA ASN A 104 2.84 -8.16 -25.62
C ASN A 104 4.14 -8.70 -24.95
N ALA A 105 4.54 -8.05 -23.84
CA ALA A 105 5.70 -8.39 -23.03
C ALA A 105 5.21 -9.22 -21.83
N GLU A 106 5.79 -10.40 -21.65
CA GLU A 106 5.56 -11.16 -20.42
C GLU A 106 6.24 -10.42 -19.27
N THR A 107 5.46 -9.76 -18.41
CA THR A 107 5.93 -9.08 -17.20
C THR A 107 5.59 -9.91 -15.96
N GLU A 108 6.42 -9.83 -14.93
CA GLU A 108 6.20 -10.54 -13.67
C GLU A 108 6.22 -9.57 -12.48
N GLY A 109 5.33 -9.77 -11.52
CA GLY A 109 5.29 -8.97 -10.29
C GLY A 109 5.05 -7.49 -10.54
N PHE A 110 6.06 -6.66 -10.27
CA PHE A 110 5.99 -5.21 -10.48
C PHE A 110 6.71 -4.72 -11.76
N GLU A 111 7.02 -5.62 -12.66
CA GLU A 111 7.56 -5.26 -13.98
C GLU A 111 6.51 -4.54 -14.82
N PHE A 112 6.98 -3.64 -15.68
CA PHE A 112 6.16 -2.93 -16.64
C PHE A 112 6.94 -2.74 -17.94
N ALA A 113 6.23 -2.49 -19.04
CA ALA A 113 6.82 -2.33 -20.35
C ALA A 113 6.56 -0.94 -20.93
N ILE A 114 7.55 -0.43 -21.70
CA ILE A 114 7.44 0.80 -22.46
C ILE A 114 7.98 0.54 -23.86
N LEU A 115 7.27 1.06 -24.88
CA LEU A 115 7.78 1.08 -26.25
C LEU A 115 7.33 2.35 -26.98
N SER A 116 7.99 2.65 -28.10
CA SER A 116 7.55 3.68 -29.05
C SER A 116 7.35 3.09 -30.44
N ASP A 117 6.28 3.46 -31.11
CA ASP A 117 6.03 3.11 -32.51
C ASP A 117 5.37 4.28 -33.24
N ASN A 118 5.86 4.57 -34.45
CA ASN A 118 5.33 5.62 -35.33
C ASN A 118 5.11 6.99 -34.64
N GLY A 119 5.95 7.34 -33.68
CA GLY A 119 5.88 8.59 -32.92
C GLY A 119 4.83 8.63 -31.81
N SER A 120 4.23 7.50 -31.47
CA SER A 120 3.44 7.28 -30.25
C SER A 120 4.25 6.49 -29.23
N VAL A 121 3.86 6.56 -27.95
CA VAL A 121 4.49 5.83 -26.84
C VAL A 121 3.40 5.05 -26.11
N ALA A 122 3.67 3.80 -25.77
CA ALA A 122 2.78 2.99 -24.95
C ALA A 122 3.47 2.54 -23.67
N LEU A 123 2.70 2.57 -22.57
CA LEU A 123 3.08 2.14 -21.24
C LEU A 123 2.09 1.05 -20.81
N GLU A 124 2.60 -0.08 -20.35
CA GLU A 124 1.79 -1.21 -19.88
C GLU A 124 2.35 -1.71 -18.55
N GLY A 125 1.45 -2.04 -17.64
CA GLY A 125 1.75 -2.64 -16.34
C GLY A 125 0.45 -3.10 -15.72
N ASP A 126 0.49 -4.29 -15.12
CA ASP A 126 -0.68 -4.94 -14.55
C ASP A 126 -1.28 -4.12 -13.41
N TYR A 127 -2.59 -3.92 -13.40
CA TYR A 127 -3.33 -3.25 -12.31
C TYR A 127 -2.70 -1.91 -11.91
N PHE A 128 -2.40 -1.78 -10.61
CA PHE A 128 -1.74 -0.60 -10.02
C PHE A 128 -0.28 -0.42 -10.45
N VAL A 129 0.35 -1.40 -11.11
CA VAL A 129 1.73 -1.33 -11.60
C VAL A 129 1.88 -0.29 -12.71
N ILE A 130 0.80 0.03 -13.44
CA ILE A 130 0.79 1.13 -14.42
C ILE A 130 1.21 2.48 -13.80
N ALA A 131 1.02 2.66 -12.48
CA ALA A 131 1.53 3.84 -11.77
C ALA A 131 3.07 3.90 -11.77
N ALA A 132 3.74 2.73 -11.62
CA ALA A 132 5.20 2.66 -11.72
C ALA A 132 5.68 3.01 -13.14
N ALA A 133 4.99 2.53 -14.18
CA ALA A 133 5.28 2.87 -15.57
C ALA A 133 5.13 4.37 -15.82
N ALA A 134 4.04 4.98 -15.34
CA ALA A 134 3.80 6.41 -15.48
C ALA A 134 4.85 7.25 -14.73
N TYR A 135 5.20 6.87 -13.50
CA TYR A 135 6.27 7.52 -12.74
C TYR A 135 7.61 7.42 -13.46
N TYR A 136 7.99 6.21 -13.87
CA TYR A 136 9.25 5.96 -14.59
C TYR A 136 9.32 6.78 -15.90
N PHE A 137 8.22 6.80 -16.66
CA PHE A 137 8.13 7.58 -17.90
C PHE A 137 8.38 9.05 -17.64
N VAL A 138 7.75 9.64 -16.64
CA VAL A 138 7.95 11.06 -16.28
C VAL A 138 9.39 11.31 -15.83
N GLU A 139 9.89 10.54 -14.86
CA GLU A 139 11.20 10.77 -14.26
C GLU A 139 12.35 10.52 -15.23
N THR A 140 12.21 9.49 -16.08
CA THR A 140 13.29 9.08 -16.99
C THR A 140 13.30 9.89 -18.29
N TYR A 141 12.11 10.23 -18.81
CA TYR A 141 12.02 10.81 -20.14
C TYR A 141 11.56 12.27 -20.15
N LEU A 142 10.86 12.74 -19.13
CA LEU A 142 10.33 14.10 -19.12
C LEU A 142 11.06 15.07 -18.18
N THR A 143 11.76 14.60 -17.14
CA THR A 143 12.47 15.50 -16.22
C THR A 143 13.84 15.93 -16.73
N ILE A 144 14.35 15.33 -17.81
CA ILE A 144 15.67 15.64 -18.37
C ILE A 144 15.62 16.98 -19.11
N ALA A 145 16.24 18.00 -18.54
CA ALA A 145 16.34 19.31 -19.18
C ALA A 145 17.12 19.22 -20.50
N ASP A 146 16.61 19.82 -21.57
CA ASP A 146 17.21 19.95 -22.92
C ASP A 146 17.20 18.67 -23.78
N ALA A 147 16.37 17.68 -23.54
CA ALA A 147 16.54 16.40 -24.17
C ALA A 147 15.62 16.15 -25.38
N ALA A 148 16.25 15.79 -26.48
CA ALA A 148 15.65 14.86 -27.42
C ALA A 148 15.74 13.47 -26.81
N VAL A 149 14.62 12.95 -26.36
CA VAL A 149 14.52 11.61 -25.74
C VAL A 149 14.29 10.58 -26.84
N THR A 150 14.97 9.44 -26.73
CA THR A 150 14.71 8.28 -27.58
C THR A 150 14.13 7.16 -26.74
N ILE A 151 12.96 6.65 -27.13
CA ILE A 151 12.35 5.45 -26.58
C ILE A 151 12.44 4.37 -27.67
N GLU A 152 12.83 3.17 -27.30
CA GLU A 152 13.02 2.05 -28.22
C GLU A 152 11.71 1.66 -28.94
N GLU A 153 11.83 1.17 -30.16
CA GLU A 153 10.71 0.68 -30.97
C GLU A 153 10.31 -0.77 -30.62
N THR A 154 11.02 -1.36 -29.68
CA THR A 154 10.68 -2.69 -29.11
C THR A 154 10.34 -2.54 -27.63
N ALA A 155 9.40 -3.36 -27.15
CA ALA A 155 9.04 -3.35 -25.75
C ALA A 155 10.27 -3.58 -24.87
N THR A 156 10.50 -2.66 -23.94
CA THR A 156 11.56 -2.75 -22.94
C THR A 156 10.93 -2.91 -21.57
N ILE A 157 11.31 -3.99 -20.87
CA ILE A 157 10.81 -4.27 -19.52
C ILE A 157 11.64 -3.48 -18.49
N HIS A 158 10.96 -2.87 -17.56
CA HIS A 158 11.52 -2.04 -16.49
C HIS A 158 11.02 -2.48 -15.13
N GLN A 159 11.76 -2.05 -14.08
CA GLN A 159 11.38 -2.18 -12.69
C GLN A 159 11.03 -0.82 -12.09
N PRO A 160 10.17 -0.77 -11.04
CA PRO A 160 9.91 0.48 -10.32
C PRO A 160 11.17 1.10 -9.76
N ILE A 161 11.23 2.43 -9.79
CA ILE A 161 12.31 3.19 -9.14
C ILE A 161 12.11 3.12 -7.63
N THR A 162 13.17 2.75 -6.90
CA THR A 162 13.20 2.80 -5.43
C THR A 162 14.35 3.68 -4.94
N LYS A 163 14.14 4.37 -3.82
CA LYS A 163 15.13 5.23 -3.15
C LYS A 163 15.20 4.90 -1.67
N GLU A 164 16.18 5.46 -0.97
CA GLU A 164 16.28 5.34 0.48
C GLU A 164 14.96 5.70 1.17
N ALA A 165 14.46 4.79 2.00
CA ALA A 165 13.13 4.90 2.55
C ALA A 165 13.05 5.97 3.64
N LYS A 166 12.09 6.86 3.52
CA LYS A 166 11.66 7.78 4.58
C LYS A 166 10.22 7.56 5.02
N ASN A 167 9.42 6.89 4.19
CA ASN A 167 8.05 6.50 4.47
C ASN A 167 8.00 4.99 4.72
N PHE A 168 7.29 4.58 5.74
CA PHE A 168 7.18 3.18 6.16
C PHE A 168 5.72 2.82 6.33
N ILE A 169 5.26 1.80 5.60
CA ILE A 169 3.89 1.31 5.60
C ILE A 169 3.90 -0.16 6.02
N LEU A 170 3.19 -0.47 7.10
CA LEU A 170 2.99 -1.83 7.60
C LEU A 170 1.52 -2.21 7.44
N LEU A 171 1.25 -3.22 6.63
CA LEU A 171 -0.09 -3.72 6.32
C LEU A 171 -0.29 -5.05 7.03
N ILE A 172 -1.33 -5.17 7.86
CA ILE A 172 -1.62 -6.35 8.67
C ILE A 172 -2.98 -6.91 8.25
N GLY A 173 -2.99 -8.15 7.77
CA GLY A 173 -4.22 -8.93 7.64
C GLY A 173 -4.41 -9.74 8.92
N ASP A 174 -5.31 -9.31 9.80
CA ASP A 174 -5.57 -10.00 11.07
C ASP A 174 -6.03 -11.44 10.79
N GLY A 175 -5.38 -12.41 11.41
CA GLY A 175 -5.67 -13.83 11.24
C GLY A 175 -5.30 -14.43 9.88
N MET A 176 -4.54 -13.69 9.06
CA MET A 176 -4.26 -14.04 7.66
C MET A 176 -3.04 -14.99 7.54
N GLY A 177 -3.26 -16.28 7.67
CA GLY A 177 -2.25 -17.30 7.38
C GLY A 177 -2.06 -17.57 5.88
N VAL A 178 -1.23 -18.57 5.59
CA VAL A 178 -0.84 -18.93 4.21
C VAL A 178 -2.03 -19.24 3.31
N TYR A 179 -3.03 -19.96 3.78
CA TYR A 179 -4.18 -20.33 2.94
C TYR A 179 -5.22 -19.22 2.82
N GLN A 180 -5.26 -18.28 3.74
CA GLN A 180 -6.03 -17.06 3.56
C GLN A 180 -5.44 -16.20 2.42
N THR A 181 -4.12 -16.08 2.30
CA THR A 181 -3.49 -15.38 1.16
C THR A 181 -3.65 -16.12 -0.18
N ARG A 182 -3.87 -17.43 -0.14
CA ARG A 182 -4.06 -18.28 -1.32
C ARG A 182 -5.53 -18.60 -1.62
N ILE A 183 -6.46 -17.94 -0.95
CA ILE A 183 -7.89 -18.27 -1.02
C ILE A 183 -8.44 -18.21 -2.46
N PHE A 184 -7.89 -17.32 -3.28
CA PHE A 184 -8.26 -17.16 -4.69
C PHE A 184 -7.90 -18.37 -5.56
N GLU A 185 -6.89 -19.16 -5.18
CA GLU A 185 -6.50 -20.37 -5.92
C GLU A 185 -7.52 -21.51 -5.76
N TYR A 186 -8.27 -21.50 -4.67
CA TYR A 186 -9.17 -22.57 -4.28
C TYR A 186 -10.63 -22.24 -4.46
N MET A 187 -10.98 -20.96 -4.53
CA MET A 187 -12.36 -20.49 -4.50
C MET A 187 -12.60 -19.39 -5.51
N ASP A 188 -13.75 -19.51 -6.18
CA ASP A 188 -14.27 -18.52 -7.10
C ASP A 188 -15.64 -18.10 -6.62
N TYR A 189 -15.68 -17.11 -5.74
CA TYR A 189 -16.93 -16.44 -5.40
C TYR A 189 -17.15 -15.29 -6.36
N ASP A 190 -18.38 -15.24 -6.93
CA ASP A 190 -18.84 -14.11 -7.72
C ASP A 190 -19.04 -12.93 -6.74
N VAL A 191 -17.98 -12.20 -6.53
CA VAL A 191 -17.98 -10.94 -5.80
C VAL A 191 -17.79 -9.87 -6.85
N ASP A 192 -18.68 -8.88 -6.87
CA ASP A 192 -18.67 -7.80 -7.84
C ASP A 192 -17.42 -6.94 -7.64
N TYR A 193 -16.34 -7.39 -8.25
CA TYR A 193 -15.08 -6.63 -8.37
C TYR A 193 -14.89 -6.18 -9.79
N SER A 194 -14.75 -4.91 -9.95
CA SER A 194 -14.23 -4.33 -11.17
C SER A 194 -12.73 -4.60 -11.41
N ASP A 195 -12.01 -5.18 -10.45
CA ASP A 195 -10.56 -5.07 -10.39
C ASP A 195 -9.78 -6.37 -10.69
N GLY A 196 -10.33 -7.25 -11.54
CA GLY A 196 -9.51 -8.14 -12.35
C GLY A 196 -9.07 -9.43 -11.70
N GLU A 197 -7.90 -9.61 -11.16
CA GLU A 197 -7.37 -10.92 -10.90
C GLU A 197 -7.71 -11.52 -9.54
N LYS A 198 -7.98 -12.83 -9.59
CA LYS A 198 -8.14 -13.70 -8.43
C LYS A 198 -6.77 -14.08 -7.87
N LEU A 199 -5.99 -13.07 -7.46
CA LEU A 199 -4.66 -13.19 -6.90
C LEU A 199 -4.55 -12.30 -5.66
N PHE A 200 -3.92 -12.79 -4.61
CA PHE A 200 -3.49 -11.93 -3.52
C PHE A 200 -2.28 -11.10 -3.96
N TYR A 201 -2.41 -9.79 -3.95
CA TYR A 201 -1.39 -8.89 -4.50
C TYR A 201 -0.04 -8.95 -3.78
N GLY A 202 0.02 -9.51 -2.57
CA GLY A 202 1.27 -9.81 -1.90
C GLY A 202 2.21 -10.68 -2.75
N TYR A 203 1.66 -11.61 -3.56
CA TYR A 203 2.49 -12.48 -4.43
C TYR A 203 3.12 -11.76 -5.62
N MET A 204 2.77 -10.50 -5.90
CA MET A 204 3.47 -9.65 -6.85
C MET A 204 4.73 -9.01 -6.25
N PHE A 205 4.87 -9.00 -4.92
CA PHE A 205 5.99 -8.36 -4.23
C PHE A 205 7.31 -9.10 -4.50
N PRO A 206 8.43 -8.38 -4.64
CA PRO A 206 9.70 -8.98 -5.04
C PRO A 206 10.37 -9.82 -3.95
N TYR A 207 10.01 -9.63 -2.68
CA TYR A 207 10.65 -10.31 -1.56
C TYR A 207 9.59 -10.93 -0.65
N ILE A 208 9.73 -12.25 -0.43
CA ILE A 208 8.77 -13.04 0.34
C ILE A 208 9.51 -13.80 1.43
N GLY A 209 9.02 -13.70 2.66
CA GLY A 209 9.50 -14.46 3.82
C GLY A 209 8.34 -15.00 4.64
N SER A 210 8.63 -15.43 5.85
CA SER A 210 7.63 -15.87 6.81
C SER A 210 8.01 -15.50 8.23
N SER A 211 7.02 -15.51 9.13
CA SER A 211 7.19 -15.15 10.53
C SER A 211 6.45 -16.10 11.45
N ARG A 212 7.12 -16.47 12.56
CA ARG A 212 6.49 -17.11 13.71
C ARG A 212 5.82 -16.06 14.58
N THR A 213 4.67 -16.43 15.14
CA THR A 213 3.77 -15.47 15.79
C THR A 213 3.56 -15.72 17.29
N GLU A 214 4.11 -16.81 17.86
CA GLU A 214 3.86 -17.17 19.25
C GLU A 214 4.15 -16.00 20.21
N SER A 215 3.28 -15.88 21.21
CA SER A 215 3.43 -14.97 22.35
C SER A 215 4.09 -15.68 23.54
N LEU A 216 4.31 -14.98 24.65
CA LEU A 216 4.70 -15.62 25.92
C LEU A 216 3.60 -16.53 26.50
N SER A 217 2.39 -16.44 26.00
CA SER A 217 1.26 -17.35 26.35
C SER A 217 1.20 -18.60 25.49
N GLY A 218 2.08 -18.76 24.48
CA GLY A 218 2.01 -19.78 23.44
C GLY A 218 1.32 -19.23 22.20
N ILE A 219 0.20 -19.81 21.76
CA ILE A 219 -0.59 -19.27 20.64
C ILE A 219 -1.00 -17.84 20.99
N THR A 220 -0.66 -16.90 20.08
CA THR A 220 -0.88 -15.47 20.32
C THR A 220 -2.36 -15.08 20.15
N ASP A 221 -2.76 -14.00 20.80
CA ASP A 221 -3.92 -13.20 20.41
C ASP A 221 -3.47 -11.94 19.66
N SER A 222 -4.39 -11.19 19.06
CA SER A 222 -4.07 -9.97 18.28
C SER A 222 -3.43 -8.87 19.17
N ALA A 223 -3.65 -8.86 20.48
CA ALA A 223 -3.00 -7.90 21.39
C ALA A 223 -1.50 -8.15 21.51
N ALA A 224 -1.12 -9.41 21.79
CA ALA A 224 0.30 -9.78 21.88
C ALA A 224 0.97 -9.82 20.50
N GLY A 225 0.28 -10.30 19.45
CA GLY A 225 0.75 -10.27 18.07
C GLY A 225 0.97 -8.84 17.56
N GLY A 226 -0.03 -7.96 17.77
CA GLY A 226 0.06 -6.54 17.45
C GLY A 226 1.16 -5.83 18.25
N THR A 227 1.34 -6.15 19.55
CA THR A 227 2.43 -5.60 20.38
C THR A 227 3.80 -6.03 19.86
N ALA A 228 3.94 -7.28 19.40
CA ALA A 228 5.18 -7.74 18.79
C ALA A 228 5.52 -6.94 17.52
N LEU A 229 4.54 -6.70 16.65
CA LEU A 229 4.68 -5.92 15.43
C LEU A 229 4.83 -4.41 15.68
N ALA A 230 4.25 -3.89 16.77
CA ALA A 230 4.32 -2.46 17.10
C ALA A 230 5.58 -2.08 17.87
N CYS A 231 6.02 -2.92 18.82
CA CYS A 231 7.01 -2.56 19.83
C CYS A 231 8.28 -3.43 19.78
N GLY A 232 8.26 -4.55 19.05
CA GLY A 232 9.41 -5.47 18.97
C GLY A 232 9.65 -6.26 20.26
N TYR A 233 8.59 -6.59 21.00
CA TYR A 233 8.63 -7.38 22.22
C TYR A 233 7.63 -8.52 22.19
N LYS A 234 8.03 -9.70 22.65
CA LYS A 234 7.08 -10.76 23.02
C LYS A 234 6.43 -10.42 24.35
N THR A 235 5.11 -10.54 24.43
CA THR A 235 4.35 -10.27 25.64
C THR A 235 3.28 -11.33 25.87
N TYR A 236 2.52 -11.24 26.95
CA TYR A 236 1.38 -12.12 27.23
C TYR A 236 0.15 -11.70 26.42
N ASN A 237 -0.70 -12.67 26.12
CA ASN A 237 -1.99 -12.40 25.48
C ASN A 237 -2.76 -11.34 26.30
N LYS A 238 -3.56 -10.53 25.61
CA LYS A 238 -4.29 -9.35 26.09
C LYS A 238 -3.46 -8.09 26.33
N TYR A 239 -2.14 -8.16 26.46
CA TYR A 239 -1.27 -7.01 26.71
C TYR A 239 -1.09 -6.14 25.46
N LEU A 240 -1.25 -4.83 25.62
CA LEU A 240 -1.14 -3.81 24.59
C LEU A 240 0.02 -2.88 24.86
N GLY A 241 1.11 -2.94 24.08
CA GLY A 241 2.25 -2.04 24.18
C GLY A 241 3.00 -2.09 25.51
N ILE A 242 2.94 -3.21 26.24
CA ILE A 242 3.65 -3.43 27.50
C ILE A 242 4.44 -4.75 27.46
N ASP A 243 5.54 -4.81 28.23
CA ASP A 243 6.37 -6.00 28.41
C ASP A 243 5.77 -7.01 29.40
N GLU A 244 6.49 -8.10 29.65
CA GLU A 244 6.11 -9.15 30.60
C GLU A 244 5.99 -8.67 32.06
N ASN A 245 6.58 -7.52 32.38
CA ASN A 245 6.54 -6.88 33.70
C ASN A 245 5.50 -5.75 33.77
N MET A 246 4.64 -5.62 32.77
CA MET A 246 3.64 -4.55 32.63
C MET A 246 4.24 -3.15 32.49
N SER A 247 5.49 -3.03 32.04
CA SER A 247 6.12 -1.75 31.78
C SER A 247 5.80 -1.30 30.34
N PRO A 248 5.43 -0.02 30.12
CA PRO A 248 5.25 0.53 28.78
C PRO A 248 6.50 0.36 27.91
N ILE A 249 6.32 -0.09 26.68
CA ILE A 249 7.38 -0.27 25.68
C ILE A 249 7.09 0.57 24.45
N LYS A 250 8.13 1.24 23.95
CA LYS A 250 8.00 2.17 22.82
C LYS A 250 7.47 1.48 21.57
N SER A 251 6.46 2.08 20.95
CA SER A 251 5.91 1.64 19.66
C SER A 251 6.61 2.31 18.48
N LEU A 252 6.43 1.75 17.26
CA LEU A 252 6.90 2.37 16.00
C LEU A 252 6.25 3.74 15.73
N THR A 253 5.03 3.99 16.20
CA THR A 253 4.38 5.29 16.10
C THR A 253 5.05 6.33 17.01
N GLU A 254 5.43 5.95 18.23
CA GLU A 254 6.20 6.80 19.14
C GLU A 254 7.61 7.05 18.63
N LEU A 255 8.26 6.03 18.07
CA LEU A 255 9.55 6.18 17.41
C LEU A 255 9.47 7.14 16.22
N ALA A 256 8.45 7.03 15.39
CA ALA A 256 8.24 7.95 14.26
C ALA A 256 8.18 9.40 14.75
N TYR A 257 7.41 9.66 15.82
CA TYR A 257 7.35 11.00 16.43
C TYR A 257 8.72 11.48 16.91
N GLU A 258 9.48 10.63 17.62
CA GLU A 258 10.84 10.99 18.11
C GLU A 258 11.80 11.32 16.97
N LEU A 259 11.64 10.68 15.81
CA LEU A 259 12.41 10.94 14.59
C LEU A 259 11.87 12.12 13.76
N GLY A 260 10.85 12.84 14.27
CA GLY A 260 10.23 13.97 13.59
C GLY A 260 9.39 13.59 12.39
N LYS A 261 8.97 12.33 12.29
CA LYS A 261 8.07 11.79 11.25
C LYS A 261 6.62 11.90 11.70
N SER A 262 5.69 11.87 10.74
CA SER A 262 4.27 11.64 11.07
C SER A 262 4.03 10.17 11.41
N ALA A 263 2.98 9.92 12.21
CA ALA A 263 2.52 8.56 12.50
C ALA A 263 1.02 8.41 12.23
N GLY A 264 0.63 7.24 11.71
CA GLY A 264 -0.77 6.90 11.46
C GLY A 264 -1.08 5.46 11.85
N VAL A 265 -2.30 5.25 12.33
CA VAL A 265 -2.90 3.96 12.65
C VAL A 265 -4.26 3.90 11.98
N MET A 266 -4.43 2.96 11.08
CA MET A 266 -5.69 2.71 10.37
C MET A 266 -6.17 1.29 10.63
N SER A 267 -7.48 1.11 10.78
CA SER A 267 -8.08 -0.22 10.86
C SER A 267 -9.50 -0.22 10.33
N THR A 268 -9.88 -1.34 9.73
CA THR A 268 -11.29 -1.58 9.36
C THR A 268 -12.18 -1.75 10.59
N GLU A 269 -11.65 -2.16 11.75
CA GLU A 269 -12.38 -2.17 13.02
C GLU A 269 -12.28 -0.85 13.80
N VAL A 270 -12.96 -0.78 14.93
CA VAL A 270 -12.91 0.38 15.84
C VAL A 270 -11.51 0.60 16.40
N SER A 271 -11.15 1.84 16.71
CA SER A 271 -9.81 2.18 17.19
C SER A 271 -9.40 1.46 18.49
N THR A 272 -10.38 1.05 19.30
CA THR A 272 -10.14 0.28 20.53
C THR A 272 -9.95 -1.21 20.28
N GLY A 273 -9.92 -1.67 19.04
CA GLY A 273 -9.50 -3.02 18.66
C GLY A 273 -8.07 -3.31 19.09
N ALA A 274 -7.70 -4.58 19.18
CA ALA A 274 -6.42 -4.97 19.77
C ALA A 274 -5.22 -4.50 18.93
N THR A 275 -5.24 -4.72 17.61
CA THR A 275 -4.13 -4.35 16.75
C THR A 275 -3.93 -2.83 16.69
N PRO A 276 -4.93 -1.97 16.40
CA PRO A 276 -4.72 -0.52 16.41
C PRO A 276 -4.32 0.01 17.79
N SER A 277 -4.81 -0.62 18.87
CA SER A 277 -4.44 -0.26 20.24
C SER A 277 -2.97 -0.56 20.54
N SER A 278 -2.43 -1.69 20.05
CA SER A 278 -1.03 -2.07 20.27
C SER A 278 -0.03 -1.03 19.70
N PHE A 279 -0.43 -0.28 18.68
CA PHE A 279 0.37 0.79 18.08
C PHE A 279 0.17 2.17 18.75
N SER A 280 -0.78 2.28 19.69
CA SER A 280 -1.21 3.59 20.18
C SER A 280 -1.31 3.73 21.71
N VAL A 281 -1.31 2.62 22.48
CA VAL A 281 -1.47 2.66 23.94
C VAL A 281 -0.63 1.62 24.67
N HIS A 282 -0.57 1.73 26.02
CA HIS A 282 0.15 0.82 26.92
C HIS A 282 -0.79 0.38 28.05
N ILE A 283 -1.51 -0.73 27.83
CA ILE A 283 -2.59 -1.20 28.72
C ILE A 283 -2.50 -2.72 28.88
N GLU A 284 -2.80 -3.22 30.12
CA GLU A 284 -2.65 -4.63 30.45
C GLU A 284 -3.79 -5.55 29.93
N ASP A 285 -4.93 -5.00 29.52
CA ASP A 285 -6.05 -5.80 29.04
C ASP A 285 -6.79 -5.11 27.88
N ARG A 286 -6.77 -5.75 26.70
CA ARG A 286 -7.44 -5.30 25.47
C ARG A 286 -8.95 -5.09 25.63
N ASP A 287 -9.56 -5.65 26.66
CA ASP A 287 -10.99 -5.51 26.91
C ASP A 287 -11.36 -4.19 27.63
N GLN A 288 -10.38 -3.38 28.04
CA GLN A 288 -10.55 -2.08 28.70
C GLN A 288 -10.80 -0.94 27.69
N SER A 289 -11.84 -1.06 26.87
CA SER A 289 -12.10 -0.13 25.76
C SER A 289 -12.19 1.35 26.17
N SER A 290 -12.69 1.66 27.39
CA SER A 290 -12.76 3.05 27.89
C SER A 290 -11.37 3.65 28.15
N ASP A 291 -10.49 2.86 28.76
CA ASP A 291 -9.13 3.31 29.11
C ASP A 291 -8.28 3.41 27.85
N ILE A 292 -8.47 2.47 26.90
CA ILE A 292 -7.88 2.51 25.57
C ILE A 292 -8.27 3.80 24.85
N SER A 293 -9.55 4.12 24.76
CA SER A 293 -10.03 5.33 24.07
C SER A 293 -9.48 6.62 24.69
N GLN A 294 -9.36 6.68 26.03
CA GLN A 294 -8.74 7.80 26.72
C GLN A 294 -7.25 7.90 26.37
N ALA A 295 -6.51 6.78 26.47
CA ALA A 295 -5.08 6.76 26.17
C ALA A 295 -4.79 7.10 24.69
N GLN A 296 -5.63 6.68 23.75
CA GLN A 296 -5.54 7.08 22.34
C GLN A 296 -5.69 8.59 22.17
N THR A 297 -6.67 9.19 22.84
CA THR A 297 -6.83 10.67 22.81
C THR A 297 -5.60 11.38 23.35
N GLU A 298 -4.96 10.86 24.40
CA GLU A 298 -3.71 11.39 24.94
C GLU A 298 -2.54 11.22 23.95
N ALA A 299 -2.48 10.08 23.24
CA ALA A 299 -1.46 9.82 22.20
C ALA A 299 -1.64 10.77 20.99
N GLU A 300 -2.87 10.99 20.52
CA GLU A 300 -3.16 11.97 19.47
C GLU A 300 -2.72 13.38 19.86
N LEU A 301 -3.02 13.80 21.08
CA LEU A 301 -2.62 15.13 21.60
C LEU A 301 -1.11 15.28 21.81
N LYS A 302 -0.44 14.22 22.26
CA LYS A 302 0.98 14.23 22.59
C LYS A 302 1.88 14.05 21.37
N TYR A 303 1.54 13.08 20.52
CA TYR A 303 2.38 12.63 19.41
C TYR A 303 1.86 13.08 18.04
N GLY A 304 0.62 13.59 17.96
CA GLY A 304 -0.02 13.90 16.70
C GLY A 304 -0.32 12.68 15.84
N THR A 305 -0.40 11.49 16.45
CA THR A 305 -0.72 10.25 15.75
C THR A 305 -2.12 10.35 15.14
N ILE A 306 -2.26 10.05 13.86
CA ILE A 306 -3.54 10.03 13.18
C ILE A 306 -4.17 8.67 13.39
N ILE A 307 -5.29 8.60 14.10
CA ILE A 307 -6.06 7.36 14.32
C ILE A 307 -7.31 7.42 13.44
N ASP A 308 -7.34 6.59 12.40
CA ASP A 308 -8.40 6.54 11.39
C ASP A 308 -8.93 5.11 11.27
N CYS A 309 -9.99 4.79 12.04
CA CYS A 309 -10.50 3.43 12.24
C CYS A 309 -12.02 3.38 12.14
N GLY A 310 -12.57 2.16 12.01
CA GLY A 310 -14.02 1.94 12.06
C GLY A 310 -14.68 1.83 10.69
N TYR A 311 -13.95 1.32 9.68
CA TYR A 311 -14.43 1.18 8.31
C TYR A 311 -15.06 -0.18 8.03
N ASP A 312 -15.89 -0.65 8.95
CA ASP A 312 -16.65 -1.89 8.77
C ASP A 312 -17.74 -1.73 7.72
N TYR A 313 -17.41 -2.01 6.47
CA TYR A 313 -18.34 -2.00 5.37
C TYR A 313 -18.66 -3.42 4.90
N TYR A 314 -19.71 -4.01 5.46
CA TYR A 314 -20.17 -5.36 5.15
C TYR A 314 -20.78 -5.54 3.74
N THR A 315 -20.85 -4.52 2.93
CA THR A 315 -21.50 -4.61 1.62
C THR A 315 -20.51 -4.36 0.50
N ALA A 316 -20.54 -5.21 -0.53
CA ALA A 316 -19.71 -5.06 -1.74
C ALA A 316 -19.81 -3.65 -2.34
N SER A 317 -20.98 -2.99 -2.26
CA SER A 317 -21.15 -1.60 -2.71
C SER A 317 -20.40 -0.54 -1.88
N ARG A 318 -19.73 -0.90 -0.80
CA ARG A 318 -18.98 0.02 0.07
C ARG A 318 -17.48 -0.31 0.15
N ILE A 319 -17.05 -1.36 -0.52
CA ILE A 319 -15.64 -1.75 -0.59
C ILE A 319 -14.78 -0.58 -1.10
N HIS A 320 -15.22 0.12 -2.15
CA HIS A 320 -14.54 1.31 -2.69
C HIS A 320 -14.37 2.46 -1.70
N LEU A 321 -15.08 2.47 -0.56
CA LEU A 321 -14.88 3.49 0.45
C LEU A 321 -13.54 3.35 1.18
N ILE A 322 -12.98 2.12 1.30
CA ILE A 322 -11.67 1.94 1.92
C ILE A 322 -10.57 2.69 1.16
N GLU A 323 -10.63 2.70 -0.16
CA GLU A 323 -9.67 3.42 -1.00
C GLU A 323 -9.63 4.92 -0.68
N ASN A 324 -10.79 5.54 -0.48
CA ASN A 324 -10.87 6.96 -0.13
C ASN A 324 -10.25 7.26 1.24
N HIS A 325 -10.42 6.36 2.21
CA HIS A 325 -9.81 6.50 3.54
C HIS A 325 -8.30 6.33 3.47
N VAL A 326 -7.80 5.34 2.72
CA VAL A 326 -6.37 5.14 2.48
C VAL A 326 -5.76 6.41 1.86
N VAL A 327 -6.34 6.93 0.79
CA VAL A 327 -5.86 8.16 0.12
C VAL A 327 -5.87 9.35 1.09
N SER A 328 -6.99 9.58 1.79
CA SER A 328 -7.10 10.70 2.74
C SER A 328 -6.09 10.64 3.88
N THR A 329 -5.79 9.44 4.39
CA THR A 329 -4.81 9.29 5.47
C THR A 329 -3.38 9.42 4.95
N LEU A 330 -3.08 8.84 3.78
CA LEU A 330 -1.79 9.03 3.11
C LEU A 330 -1.50 10.52 2.86
N GLU A 331 -2.48 11.30 2.38
CA GLU A 331 -2.33 12.76 2.20
C GLU A 331 -1.94 13.47 3.49
N LYS A 332 -2.56 13.09 4.62
CA LYS A 332 -2.26 13.71 5.93
C LYS A 332 -0.87 13.34 6.44
N VAL A 333 -0.48 12.04 6.41
CA VAL A 333 0.80 11.60 6.97
C VAL A 333 1.97 12.01 6.07
N SER A 334 1.81 12.00 4.74
CA SER A 334 2.84 12.35 3.77
C SER A 334 3.11 13.86 3.67
N ALA A 335 2.29 14.70 4.29
CA ALA A 335 2.54 16.14 4.38
C ALA A 335 3.82 16.49 5.17
N ASN A 336 4.38 15.55 5.93
CA ASN A 336 5.63 15.72 6.65
C ASN A 336 6.83 15.40 5.73
N GLU A 337 7.70 16.36 5.51
CA GLU A 337 8.90 16.21 4.65
C GLU A 337 9.90 15.16 5.17
N ASN A 338 9.90 14.88 6.49
CA ASN A 338 10.71 13.82 7.08
C ASN A 338 10.13 12.40 6.83
N GLY A 339 8.96 12.32 6.19
CA GLY A 339 8.25 11.08 5.96
C GLY A 339 7.38 10.65 7.15
N PHE A 340 6.95 9.39 7.13
CA PHE A 340 5.98 8.87 8.10
C PHE A 340 6.17 7.38 8.37
N PHE A 341 5.52 6.90 9.46
CA PHE A 341 5.17 5.52 9.69
C PHE A 341 3.64 5.38 9.68
N LEU A 342 3.11 4.40 8.95
CA LEU A 342 1.68 4.12 8.86
C LEU A 342 1.43 2.63 9.01
N MET A 343 0.61 2.24 9.98
CA MET A 343 0.03 0.91 10.08
C MET A 343 -1.40 0.90 9.54
N TYR A 344 -1.74 -0.08 8.73
CA TYR A 344 -3.10 -0.39 8.29
C TYR A 344 -3.45 -1.83 8.62
N GLU A 345 -4.65 -2.06 9.13
CA GLU A 345 -5.17 -3.38 9.46
C GLU A 345 -6.49 -3.69 8.73
N GLU A 346 -6.55 -4.90 8.15
CA GLU A 346 -7.80 -5.54 7.75
C GLU A 346 -8.21 -6.54 8.83
N ALA A 347 -9.05 -6.11 9.78
CA ALA A 347 -9.41 -6.87 10.99
C ALA A 347 -10.47 -7.95 10.77
N TYR A 348 -11.19 -7.93 9.66
CA TYR A 348 -12.35 -8.81 9.49
C TYR A 348 -12.04 -10.14 8.82
N ILE A 349 -10.81 -10.36 8.34
CA ILE A 349 -10.37 -11.70 7.90
C ILE A 349 -10.46 -12.64 9.10
N ASP A 350 -9.85 -12.28 10.23
CA ASP A 350 -9.86 -13.03 11.48
C ASP A 350 -11.29 -13.31 11.98
N LYS A 351 -12.10 -12.27 12.10
CA LYS A 351 -13.47 -12.37 12.62
C LYS A 351 -14.35 -13.34 11.82
N HIS A 352 -14.14 -13.42 10.52
CA HIS A 352 -14.85 -14.37 9.68
C HIS A 352 -14.23 -15.77 9.72
N CYS A 353 -12.90 -15.88 9.91
CA CYS A 353 -12.24 -17.16 10.17
C CYS A 353 -12.70 -17.79 11.48
N HIS A 354 -12.84 -17.04 12.57
CA HIS A 354 -13.45 -17.50 13.82
C HIS A 354 -14.87 -18.05 13.66
N ASN A 355 -15.63 -17.48 12.74
CA ASN A 355 -16.99 -17.95 12.43
C ASN A 355 -17.02 -19.09 11.39
N ASN A 356 -15.86 -19.54 10.92
CA ASN A 356 -15.72 -20.50 9.82
C ASN A 356 -16.49 -20.08 8.54
N ASP A 357 -16.62 -18.76 8.31
CA ASP A 357 -17.30 -18.18 7.15
C ASP A 357 -16.27 -17.85 6.05
N ILE A 358 -15.94 -18.88 5.27
CA ILE A 358 -14.91 -18.78 4.22
C ILE A 358 -15.27 -17.79 3.13
N LYS A 359 -16.58 -17.62 2.83
CA LYS A 359 -17.02 -16.64 1.83
C LYS A 359 -16.75 -15.22 2.30
N ARG A 360 -17.07 -14.93 3.54
CA ARG A 360 -16.80 -13.61 4.12
C ARG A 360 -15.30 -13.36 4.30
N ALA A 361 -14.54 -14.37 4.72
CA ALA A 361 -13.10 -14.27 4.77
C ALA A 361 -12.50 -13.93 3.39
N TYR A 362 -12.98 -14.60 2.32
CA TYR A 362 -12.63 -14.27 0.94
C TYR A 362 -12.94 -12.80 0.60
N GLU A 363 -14.15 -12.32 0.87
CA GLU A 363 -14.56 -10.93 0.64
C GLU A 363 -13.64 -9.92 1.35
N MET A 364 -13.13 -10.27 2.55
CA MET A 364 -12.22 -9.40 3.30
C MET A 364 -10.80 -9.41 2.75
N VAL A 365 -10.30 -10.56 2.31
CA VAL A 365 -8.99 -10.63 1.62
C VAL A 365 -9.00 -9.78 0.35
N VAL A 366 -10.12 -9.73 -0.35
CA VAL A 366 -10.24 -8.86 -1.52
C VAL A 366 -10.26 -7.38 -1.12
N ARG A 367 -11.00 -7.02 -0.06
CA ARG A 367 -10.96 -5.64 0.46
C ARG A 367 -9.55 -5.24 0.86
N PHE A 368 -8.79 -6.17 1.42
CA PHE A 368 -7.38 -5.97 1.74
C PHE A 368 -6.54 -5.73 0.47
N ASN A 369 -6.77 -6.52 -0.59
CA ASN A 369 -6.13 -6.29 -1.90
C ASN A 369 -6.35 -4.87 -2.43
N GLN A 370 -7.56 -4.33 -2.31
CA GLN A 370 -7.86 -2.96 -2.75
C GLN A 370 -7.09 -1.92 -1.93
N ALA A 371 -6.96 -2.13 -0.62
CA ALA A 371 -6.12 -1.27 0.21
C ALA A 371 -4.64 -1.38 -0.20
N ILE A 372 -4.11 -2.61 -0.39
CA ILE A 372 -2.75 -2.86 -0.86
C ILE A 372 -2.47 -2.12 -2.16
N ALA A 373 -3.38 -2.20 -3.14
CA ALA A 373 -3.23 -1.54 -4.42
C ALA A 373 -3.08 -0.01 -4.28
N ARG A 374 -3.84 0.61 -3.39
CA ARG A 374 -3.73 2.07 -3.12
C ARG A 374 -2.43 2.45 -2.42
N PHE A 375 -1.98 1.64 -1.46
CA PHE A 375 -0.69 1.85 -0.82
C PHE A 375 0.47 1.67 -1.80
N MET A 376 0.38 0.70 -2.72
CA MET A 376 1.40 0.48 -3.74
C MET A 376 1.39 1.57 -4.81
N GLU A 377 0.22 2.02 -5.26
CA GLU A 377 0.12 3.18 -6.16
C GLU A 377 0.82 4.41 -5.54
N PHE A 378 0.58 4.68 -4.24
CA PHE A 378 1.31 5.72 -3.51
C PHE A 378 2.82 5.47 -3.51
N ALA A 379 3.27 4.24 -3.22
CA ALA A 379 4.68 3.89 -3.14
C ALA A 379 5.39 4.05 -4.49
N PHE A 380 4.73 3.74 -5.60
CA PHE A 380 5.30 3.93 -6.94
C PHE A 380 5.48 5.40 -7.30
N TYR A 381 4.55 6.28 -6.90
CA TYR A 381 4.71 7.73 -7.08
C TYR A 381 5.64 8.38 -6.05
N ASN A 382 5.98 7.67 -4.96
CA ASN A 382 6.84 8.13 -3.88
C ASN A 382 7.92 7.07 -3.59
N PRO A 383 8.98 6.98 -4.41
CA PRO A 383 9.95 5.88 -4.39
C PRO A 383 10.75 5.73 -3.09
N GLU A 384 10.67 6.72 -2.19
CA GLU A 384 11.24 6.67 -0.82
C GLU A 384 10.30 5.96 0.17
N THR A 385 9.47 5.02 -0.32
CA THR A 385 8.49 4.30 0.50
C THR A 385 8.86 2.81 0.60
N PHE A 386 8.93 2.33 1.84
CA PHE A 386 9.01 0.93 2.19
C PHE A 386 7.60 0.43 2.53
N VAL A 387 7.22 -0.73 2.00
CA VAL A 387 5.92 -1.38 2.27
C VAL A 387 6.15 -2.83 2.70
N LEU A 388 5.52 -3.24 3.79
CA LEU A 388 5.54 -4.61 4.28
C LEU A 388 4.11 -5.07 4.59
N ILE A 389 3.75 -6.25 4.08
CA ILE A 389 2.49 -6.93 4.36
C ILE A 389 2.81 -8.15 5.22
N THR A 390 2.03 -8.36 6.29
CA THR A 390 2.09 -9.57 7.12
C THR A 390 0.76 -9.82 7.82
N ALA A 391 0.73 -10.76 8.77
CA ALA A 391 -0.35 -10.97 9.71
C ALA A 391 0.20 -11.00 11.13
N ASP A 392 -0.66 -10.80 12.11
CA ASP A 392 -0.35 -10.95 13.52
C ASP A 392 -0.40 -12.41 13.99
N HIS A 393 -1.25 -13.25 13.36
CA HIS A 393 -1.36 -14.71 13.51
C HIS A 393 -2.17 -15.33 12.35
N GLU A 394 -2.35 -16.65 12.39
CA GLU A 394 -3.32 -17.38 11.56
C GLU A 394 -4.55 -17.76 12.40
N THR A 395 -5.73 -17.77 11.76
CA THR A 395 -7.00 -18.15 12.40
C THR A 395 -7.73 -19.21 11.59
N GLY A 396 -8.27 -20.20 12.33
CA GLY A 396 -9.16 -21.22 11.81
C GLY A 396 -8.47 -22.45 11.27
N ARG A 397 -7.13 -22.48 11.20
CA ARG A 397 -6.33 -23.55 10.60
C ARG A 397 -6.91 -23.95 9.24
N LEU A 398 -7.05 -22.91 8.39
CA LEU A 398 -7.59 -23.07 7.04
C LEU A 398 -6.64 -23.92 6.19
N LEU A 399 -7.11 -25.08 5.73
CA LEU A 399 -6.32 -26.05 4.96
C LEU A 399 -7.19 -26.70 3.88
N PRO A 400 -6.59 -27.15 2.75
CA PRO A 400 -7.32 -27.96 1.79
C PRO A 400 -7.61 -29.36 2.36
N ASP A 401 -8.80 -29.89 2.11
CA ASP A 401 -9.16 -31.27 2.39
C ASP A 401 -8.54 -32.24 1.38
N GLU A 402 -8.84 -33.53 1.49
CA GLU A 402 -8.35 -34.58 0.58
C GLU A 402 -8.76 -34.40 -0.89
N ASN A 403 -9.77 -33.58 -1.16
CA ASN A 403 -10.26 -33.23 -2.51
C ASN A 403 -9.72 -31.87 -2.98
N GLY A 404 -8.87 -31.22 -2.21
CA GLY A 404 -8.33 -29.90 -2.50
C GLY A 404 -9.28 -28.73 -2.19
N LYS A 405 -10.37 -28.96 -1.45
CA LYS A 405 -11.30 -27.90 -1.05
C LYS A 405 -10.86 -27.30 0.28
N LEU A 406 -10.76 -25.97 0.36
CA LEU A 406 -10.44 -25.29 1.62
C LEU A 406 -11.55 -25.49 2.65
N GLN A 407 -11.12 -25.80 3.88
CA GLN A 407 -11.99 -25.90 5.04
C GLN A 407 -11.28 -25.39 6.29
N PHE A 408 -12.06 -24.83 7.21
CA PHE A 408 -11.59 -24.54 8.55
C PHE A 408 -11.55 -25.83 9.38
N ASN A 409 -10.46 -25.99 10.14
CA ASN A 409 -10.28 -27.14 11.04
C ASN A 409 -10.40 -26.72 12.51
N PHE A 410 -10.55 -25.44 12.76
CA PHE A 410 -10.57 -24.80 14.07
C PHE A 410 -11.51 -23.59 14.04
N ASP A 411 -11.78 -23.00 15.19
CA ASP A 411 -12.52 -21.74 15.35
C ASP A 411 -11.74 -20.70 16.17
N ASP A 412 -10.43 -20.94 16.34
CA ASP A 412 -9.52 -20.10 17.12
C ASP A 412 -8.18 -19.96 16.38
N HIS A 413 -7.25 -19.20 16.94
CA HIS A 413 -5.93 -18.98 16.39
C HIS A 413 -5.08 -20.26 16.35
N SER A 414 -4.09 -20.30 15.48
CA SER A 414 -3.15 -21.41 15.40
C SER A 414 -1.69 -20.95 15.52
N GLU A 415 -0.81 -21.95 15.68
CA GLU A 415 0.65 -21.75 15.71
C GLU A 415 1.29 -21.65 14.31
N ALA A 416 0.50 -21.57 13.24
CA ALA A 416 1.02 -21.54 11.89
C ALA A 416 1.80 -20.24 11.62
N ASP A 417 2.92 -20.40 10.89
CA ASP A 417 3.67 -19.24 10.39
C ASP A 417 2.81 -18.41 9.43
N VAL A 418 3.02 -17.09 9.43
CA VAL A 418 2.40 -16.17 8.49
C VAL A 418 3.41 -15.68 7.46
N LEU A 419 2.94 -15.22 6.31
CA LEU A 419 3.82 -14.70 5.26
C LEU A 419 4.20 -13.25 5.49
N ILE A 420 5.36 -12.90 4.95
CA ILE A 420 5.86 -11.52 4.83
C ILE A 420 6.03 -11.23 3.35
N PHE A 421 5.52 -10.08 2.89
CA PHE A 421 5.77 -9.59 1.55
C PHE A 421 6.31 -8.17 1.67
N ALA A 422 7.43 -7.89 1.02
CA ALA A 422 8.13 -6.62 1.21
C ALA A 422 8.53 -5.96 -0.11
N TYR A 423 8.46 -4.61 -0.15
CA TYR A 423 8.83 -3.77 -1.27
C TYR A 423 9.54 -2.50 -0.80
N GLY A 424 10.43 -1.97 -1.64
CA GLY A 424 11.21 -0.76 -1.39
C GLY A 424 12.63 -1.05 -0.93
N GLN A 425 13.43 -0.01 -0.70
CA GLN A 425 14.81 -0.20 -0.27
C GLN A 425 14.87 -0.77 1.15
N GLY A 426 15.65 -1.85 1.33
CA GLY A 426 15.73 -2.63 2.56
C GLY A 426 14.78 -3.84 2.60
N ALA A 427 13.85 -3.94 1.66
CA ALA A 427 12.90 -5.06 1.59
C ALA A 427 13.60 -6.41 1.31
N GLU A 428 14.74 -6.39 0.62
CA GLU A 428 15.57 -7.57 0.37
C GLU A 428 16.03 -8.31 1.64
N LEU A 429 15.95 -7.66 2.80
CA LEU A 429 16.27 -8.27 4.09
C LEU A 429 15.26 -9.36 4.46
N PHE A 430 14.03 -9.28 3.94
CA PHE A 430 12.96 -10.22 4.22
C PHE A 430 12.88 -11.40 3.25
N ASP A 431 13.74 -11.44 2.23
CA ASP A 431 13.71 -12.48 1.20
C ASP A 431 14.12 -13.87 1.71
N GLY A 432 13.22 -14.85 1.61
CA GLY A 432 13.44 -16.24 1.98
C GLY A 432 13.70 -16.52 3.47
N VAL A 433 13.44 -15.53 4.35
CA VAL A 433 13.65 -15.68 5.80
C VAL A 433 12.45 -16.34 6.48
N ASN A 434 12.72 -17.00 7.62
CA ASN A 434 11.71 -17.40 8.60
C ASN A 434 12.15 -16.86 9.97
N ILE A 435 11.46 -15.82 10.45
CA ILE A 435 11.89 -15.01 11.59
C ILE A 435 10.83 -14.96 12.70
N GLU A 436 11.19 -14.38 13.85
CA GLU A 436 10.22 -14.00 14.86
C GLU A 436 9.53 -12.68 14.48
N ASN A 437 8.23 -12.53 14.75
CA ASN A 437 7.48 -11.32 14.39
C ASN A 437 8.07 -10.03 14.97
N ILE A 438 8.74 -10.08 16.13
CA ILE A 438 9.43 -8.92 16.71
C ILE A 438 10.56 -8.40 15.81
N GLN A 439 11.19 -9.27 14.99
CA GLN A 439 12.26 -8.85 14.09
C GLN A 439 11.76 -7.98 12.92
N ILE A 440 10.45 -8.02 12.63
CA ILE A 440 9.83 -7.12 11.65
C ILE A 440 9.95 -5.68 12.14
N SER A 441 9.47 -5.40 13.34
CA SER A 441 9.56 -4.05 13.91
C SER A 441 10.99 -3.61 14.24
N HIS A 442 11.86 -4.54 14.69
CA HIS A 442 13.29 -4.24 14.83
C HIS A 442 13.91 -3.77 13.51
N THR A 443 13.57 -4.45 12.40
CA THR A 443 14.12 -4.14 11.07
C THR A 443 13.53 -2.84 10.53
N ILE A 444 12.23 -2.60 10.69
CA ILE A 444 11.59 -1.34 10.30
C ILE A 444 12.24 -0.17 11.09
N ALA A 445 12.41 -0.31 12.40
CA ALA A 445 13.04 0.72 13.23
C ALA A 445 14.50 0.99 12.82
N ALA A 446 15.26 -0.05 12.51
CA ALA A 446 16.63 0.09 12.01
C ALA A 446 16.68 0.81 10.64
N LEU A 447 15.74 0.52 9.73
CA LEU A 447 15.59 1.24 8.47
C LEU A 447 15.15 2.71 8.68
N MET A 448 14.44 3.01 9.78
CA MET A 448 14.12 4.37 10.21
C MET A 448 15.30 5.09 10.86
N GLY A 449 16.40 4.38 11.15
CA GLY A 449 17.62 4.92 11.78
C GLY A 449 17.78 4.63 13.27
N GLU A 450 16.94 3.76 13.88
CA GLU A 450 17.04 3.35 15.29
C GLU A 450 17.37 1.85 15.41
N GLU A 451 18.63 1.52 15.59
CA GLU A 451 19.12 0.13 15.68
C GLU A 451 18.82 -0.56 17.02
N ASN A 452 18.51 0.21 18.08
CA ASN A 452 18.30 -0.31 19.42
C ASN A 452 16.81 -0.33 19.81
N PHE A 453 15.94 -0.59 18.85
CA PHE A 453 14.50 -0.68 19.08
C PHE A 453 14.07 -2.08 19.49
N GLY A 454 13.12 -2.18 20.42
CA GLY A 454 12.53 -3.45 20.85
C GLY A 454 13.44 -4.29 21.77
N ASP A 455 13.06 -5.55 21.99
CA ASP A 455 13.86 -6.51 22.77
C ASP A 455 14.97 -7.12 21.91
N GLN A 456 16.16 -6.61 22.05
CA GLN A 456 17.37 -7.09 21.37
C GLN A 456 18.15 -8.17 22.13
N SER A 457 17.63 -8.63 23.28
CA SER A 457 18.31 -9.62 24.10
C SER A 457 18.34 -11.01 23.46
N VAL A 458 17.36 -11.33 22.64
CA VAL A 458 17.20 -12.62 21.95
C VAL A 458 17.34 -12.49 20.44
N TYR A 459 16.69 -11.48 19.86
CA TYR A 459 16.63 -11.24 18.42
C TYR A 459 17.01 -9.80 18.08
N GLN A 460 17.62 -9.62 16.93
CA GLN A 460 18.06 -8.32 16.41
C GLN A 460 17.41 -8.05 15.05
N SER A 461 17.49 -6.79 14.61
CA SER A 461 17.08 -6.40 13.26
C SER A 461 17.83 -7.23 12.20
N LEU A 462 17.18 -7.47 11.08
CA LEU A 462 17.81 -8.13 9.93
C LEU A 462 18.84 -7.17 9.32
N THR A 463 19.99 -7.72 8.97
CA THR A 463 21.04 -7.01 8.25
C THR A 463 21.58 -7.86 7.13
N LYS A 464 22.25 -7.26 6.13
CA LYS A 464 22.85 -8.01 5.00
C LYS A 464 23.86 -9.10 5.39
N GLY A 465 24.26 -9.15 6.65
CA GLY A 465 25.19 -10.17 7.18
C GLY A 465 24.54 -11.28 8.00
N ASN A 466 23.27 -11.20 8.30
CA ASN A 466 22.53 -12.11 9.19
C ASN A 466 21.49 -12.99 8.45
N LYS A 467 21.74 -13.26 7.14
CA LYS A 467 20.92 -14.21 6.36
C LYS A 467 21.37 -15.64 6.59
#